data_c5165c8cdce10c7b07476ef99b33136a
#
_entry.id   c5165c8cdce10c7b07476ef99b33136a
#
_cell.length_a   1.000
_cell.length_b   1.000
_cell.length_c   1.000
_cell.angle_alpha   90.00
_cell.angle_beta   90.00
_cell.angle_gamma   90.00
#
_symmetry.space_group_name_H-M   'P 1'
#
loop_
_entity.id
_entity.type
_entity.pdbx_description
1 polymer ?
#
loop_
_entity_poly.entity_id
_entity_poly.type
_entity_poly.pdbx_seq_one_letter_code
_entity_poly.pdbx_strand_id
1 'polypeptide(L)'
;MWIEERATNTGIKYIYYERYNCPITGKLKRVSISLNGNSPTYKKQASKLLHEKIAQVLDGYEQDKYITLHEVAHLWLDHTRPTVKLATHVNHNTHVKKIFKYIPTDIPIIKVTPIMIEELANKVYYVENRSYHYSKSLMTTVRAIFRYAKRRGLVKDIQDIEDIKIIKKPFSRDDVAKKQNKFLDNMELKEVLRQLNDISPRISLLVEFISLTGLRIGELLALRHCDYDKGKATININGTLQYHCNNSSEIKRGTPKNIYSVRDVKLCNRAVRILERITIENKRRSLWFNGYHEQGYIFTAKRGNPYDMQYINKILKRVSIGDKHITTHIFRHTHISILSELGVPLKAIMQRVGHNDPATTLSIYTHVTQAMNEDVINKLNARNG
;
A
#
# COMPACT_ATOMS: atom_id res chain seq x y z
N MET A 1 19.32 37.83 -36.06
CA MET A 1 18.24 38.84 -35.97
C MET A 1 17.63 39.12 -37.33
N TRP A 2 16.29 39.19 -37.49
CA TRP A 2 15.58 39.63 -38.69
C TRP A 2 14.45 40.58 -38.27
N ILE A 3 13.88 41.31 -39.24
CA ILE A 3 12.92 42.37 -39.03
C ILE A 3 11.68 42.11 -39.88
N GLU A 4 10.50 42.32 -39.31
CA GLU A 4 9.22 42.33 -40.00
C GLU A 4 8.55 43.71 -39.79
N GLU A 5 8.02 44.28 -40.87
CA GLU A 5 7.26 45.52 -40.86
C GLU A 5 5.78 45.21 -40.68
N ARG A 6 5.14 45.87 -39.73
CA ARG A 6 3.72 45.72 -39.49
C ARG A 6 3.00 47.08 -39.49
N ALA A 7 2.11 47.24 -40.41
CA ALA A 7 1.25 48.44 -40.47
C ALA A 7 0.28 48.43 -39.27
N THR A 8 0.16 49.56 -38.60
CA THR A 8 -0.79 49.81 -37.50
C THR A 8 -1.55 51.09 -37.78
N ASN A 9 -2.70 51.29 -37.10
CA ASN A 9 -3.53 52.49 -37.25
C ASN A 9 -2.78 53.80 -36.93
N THR A 10 -1.59 53.73 -36.31
CA THR A 10 -0.79 54.89 -35.87
C THR A 10 0.56 54.96 -36.62
N GLY A 11 0.80 54.13 -37.64
CA GLY A 11 2.04 54.13 -38.43
C GLY A 11 2.64 52.71 -38.56
N ILE A 12 3.88 52.64 -39.08
CA ILE A 12 4.60 51.40 -39.29
C ILE A 12 5.39 51.05 -38.01
N LYS A 13 5.16 49.83 -37.46
CA LYS A 13 5.98 49.28 -36.39
C LYS A 13 6.94 48.24 -36.96
N TYR A 14 8.16 48.23 -36.48
CA TYR A 14 9.21 47.28 -36.82
C TYR A 14 9.35 46.23 -35.70
N ILE A 15 9.10 44.97 -36.05
CA ILE A 15 9.23 43.85 -35.12
C ILE A 15 10.55 43.16 -35.38
N TYR A 16 11.42 43.18 -34.41
CA TYR A 16 12.74 42.53 -34.44
C TYR A 16 12.67 41.18 -33.79
N TYR A 17 13.21 40.14 -34.40
CA TYR A 17 13.23 38.76 -33.91
C TYR A 17 14.67 38.26 -33.79
N GLU A 18 14.88 37.43 -32.78
CA GLU A 18 16.11 36.68 -32.60
C GLU A 18 15.79 35.24 -32.21
N ARG A 19 16.61 34.29 -32.66
CA ARG A 19 16.49 32.87 -32.35
C ARG A 19 17.43 32.51 -31.22
N TYR A 20 17.00 31.59 -30.33
CA TYR A 20 17.85 31.00 -29.33
C TYR A 20 17.55 29.50 -29.22
N ASN A 21 18.52 28.71 -28.78
CA ASN A 21 18.33 27.31 -28.49
C ASN A 21 17.69 27.17 -27.10
N CYS A 22 16.51 26.56 -27.05
CA CYS A 22 15.86 26.25 -25.76
C CYS A 22 16.69 25.17 -25.05
N PRO A 23 17.26 25.44 -23.88
CA PRO A 23 18.10 24.45 -23.17
C PRO A 23 17.33 23.21 -22.74
N ILE A 24 15.99 23.31 -22.59
CA ILE A 24 15.12 22.20 -22.21
C ILE A 24 14.82 21.25 -23.35
N THR A 25 14.43 21.80 -24.50
CA THR A 25 13.90 21.00 -25.63
C THR A 25 14.90 20.79 -26.75
N GLY A 26 16.04 21.49 -26.72
CA GLY A 26 17.01 21.52 -27.80
C GLY A 26 16.49 22.19 -29.09
N LYS A 27 15.22 22.63 -29.11
CA LYS A 27 14.60 23.25 -30.29
C LYS A 27 14.88 24.74 -30.34
N LEU A 28 15.02 25.28 -31.57
CA LEU A 28 15.11 26.72 -31.82
C LEU A 28 13.77 27.39 -31.46
N LYS A 29 13.81 28.37 -30.56
CA LYS A 29 12.72 29.28 -30.24
C LYS A 29 13.08 30.69 -30.66
N ARG A 30 12.08 31.59 -30.71
CA ARG A 30 12.29 33.01 -31.09
C ARG A 30 11.77 33.92 -29.99
N VAL A 31 12.43 35.04 -29.79
CA VAL A 31 11.94 36.21 -29.06
C VAL A 31 11.71 37.36 -30.00
N SER A 32 10.87 38.30 -29.63
CA SER A 32 10.60 39.50 -30.47
C SER A 32 10.46 40.74 -29.58
N ILE A 33 10.77 41.89 -30.15
CA ILE A 33 10.50 43.23 -29.62
C ILE A 33 9.98 44.11 -30.72
N SER A 34 9.23 45.14 -30.38
CA SER A 34 8.70 46.12 -31.31
C SER A 34 9.35 47.48 -31.09
N LEU A 35 9.82 48.12 -32.14
CA LEU A 35 10.35 49.51 -32.15
C LEU A 35 9.69 50.32 -33.24
N ASN A 36 9.80 51.64 -33.15
CA ASN A 36 9.13 52.56 -34.05
C ASN A 36 10.02 52.99 -35.27
N GLY A 37 11.17 52.38 -35.47
CA GLY A 37 12.07 52.70 -36.56
C GLY A 37 12.98 51.58 -36.96
N ASN A 38 13.64 51.70 -38.17
CA ASN A 38 14.53 50.70 -38.75
C ASN A 38 15.93 51.31 -39.10
N SER A 39 16.32 52.41 -38.47
CA SER A 39 17.66 52.97 -38.65
C SER A 39 18.75 52.11 -37.99
N PRO A 40 20.05 52.31 -38.31
CA PRO A 40 21.13 51.59 -37.65
C PRO A 40 21.11 51.70 -36.12
N THR A 41 20.66 52.85 -35.60
CA THR A 41 20.50 53.10 -34.16
C THR A 41 19.44 52.18 -33.55
N TYR A 42 18.27 52.05 -34.20
CA TYR A 42 17.23 51.12 -33.76
C TYR A 42 17.63 49.65 -33.83
N LYS A 43 18.40 49.28 -34.87
CA LYS A 43 18.93 47.91 -34.99
C LYS A 43 19.89 47.57 -33.85
N LYS A 44 20.77 48.51 -33.45
CA LYS A 44 21.67 48.36 -32.30
C LYS A 44 20.90 48.26 -30.99
N GLN A 45 19.88 49.12 -30.82
CA GLN A 45 19.00 49.02 -29.64
C GLN A 45 18.20 47.74 -29.60
N ALA A 46 17.67 47.29 -30.76
CA ALA A 46 16.94 46.04 -30.86
C ALA A 46 17.82 44.83 -30.50
N SER A 47 19.06 44.80 -31.01
CA SER A 47 20.01 43.72 -30.68
C SER A 47 20.26 43.65 -29.16
N LYS A 48 20.48 44.80 -28.50
CA LYS A 48 20.69 44.84 -27.03
C LYS A 48 19.47 44.30 -26.29
N LEU A 49 18.26 44.79 -26.58
CA LEU A 49 17.03 44.39 -25.94
C LEU A 49 16.66 42.93 -26.20
N LEU A 50 16.93 42.41 -27.38
CA LEU A 50 16.74 41.00 -27.72
C LEU A 50 17.68 40.10 -26.93
N HIS A 51 18.97 40.48 -26.79
CA HIS A 51 19.93 39.76 -25.97
C HIS A 51 19.56 39.78 -24.50
N GLU A 52 19.13 40.93 -23.96
CA GLU A 52 18.62 41.04 -22.58
C GLU A 52 17.39 40.17 -22.38
N LYS A 53 16.47 40.15 -23.35
CA LYS A 53 15.26 39.32 -23.29
C LYS A 53 15.57 37.82 -23.37
N ILE A 54 16.56 37.45 -24.23
CA ILE A 54 17.07 36.07 -24.29
C ILE A 54 17.73 35.69 -22.98
N ALA A 55 18.58 36.56 -22.41
CA ALA A 55 19.21 36.33 -21.12
C ALA A 55 18.18 36.15 -20.01
N GLN A 56 17.14 36.99 -19.92
CA GLN A 56 16.03 36.83 -18.95
C GLN A 56 15.27 35.52 -19.13
N VAL A 57 15.03 35.10 -20.38
CA VAL A 57 14.39 33.81 -20.67
C VAL A 57 15.32 32.65 -20.31
N LEU A 58 16.63 32.77 -20.54
CA LEU A 58 17.62 31.77 -20.17
C LEU A 58 17.84 31.73 -18.66
N ASP A 59 17.90 32.89 -17.96
CA ASP A 59 17.92 32.99 -16.49
C ASP A 59 16.68 32.36 -15.85
N GLY A 60 15.51 32.57 -16.45
CA GLY A 60 14.29 31.87 -16.03
C GLY A 60 14.40 30.34 -16.19
N TYR A 61 15.17 29.87 -17.16
CA TYR A 61 15.51 28.46 -17.30
C TYR A 61 16.64 28.01 -16.33
N GLU A 62 17.51 28.91 -15.88
CA GLU A 62 18.56 28.63 -14.89
C GLU A 62 18.06 28.76 -13.45
N GLN A 63 17.07 29.64 -13.20
CA GLN A 63 16.39 29.72 -11.88
C GLN A 63 15.37 28.60 -11.68
N ASP A 64 14.73 28.09 -12.69
CA ASP A 64 14.14 26.76 -12.74
C ASP A 64 15.28 25.72 -12.87
N LYS A 65 16.21 25.70 -11.91
CA LYS A 65 17.15 24.60 -11.73
C LYS A 65 16.31 23.34 -11.78
N TYR A 66 16.41 22.64 -12.89
CA TYR A 66 15.55 21.52 -13.28
C TYR A 66 15.36 20.58 -12.11
N ILE A 67 14.30 20.84 -11.33
CA ILE A 67 13.98 19.95 -10.23
C ILE A 67 13.82 18.55 -10.79
N THR A 68 14.57 17.63 -10.26
CA THR A 68 14.58 16.26 -10.73
C THR A 68 13.32 15.53 -10.24
N LEU A 69 12.95 14.46 -10.94
CA LEU A 69 11.87 13.59 -10.46
C LEU A 69 12.19 13.07 -9.06
N HIS A 70 13.47 12.83 -8.76
CA HIS A 70 13.91 12.36 -7.43
C HIS A 70 13.61 13.39 -6.33
N GLU A 71 13.99 14.64 -6.54
CA GLU A 71 13.71 15.72 -5.58
C GLU A 71 12.21 15.91 -5.38
N VAL A 72 11.42 15.91 -6.48
CA VAL A 72 9.95 16.02 -6.37
C VAL A 72 9.35 14.85 -5.62
N ALA A 73 9.83 13.62 -5.83
CA ALA A 73 9.36 12.45 -5.12
C ALA A 73 9.64 12.55 -3.60
N HIS A 74 10.81 13.08 -3.21
CA HIS A 74 11.13 13.31 -1.81
C HIS A 74 10.30 14.44 -1.18
N LEU A 75 10.12 15.56 -1.88
CA LEU A 75 9.21 16.63 -1.45
C LEU A 75 7.77 16.12 -1.28
N TRP A 76 7.31 15.24 -2.17
CA TRP A 76 6.00 14.61 -2.04
C TRP A 76 5.94 13.67 -0.83
N LEU A 77 6.97 12.88 -0.56
CA LEU A 77 7.04 12.01 0.62
C LEU A 77 6.96 12.81 1.91
N ASP A 78 7.71 13.91 2.02
CA ASP A 78 7.70 14.79 3.18
C ASP A 78 6.35 15.49 3.36
N HIS A 79 5.76 15.97 2.25
CA HIS A 79 4.44 16.58 2.25
C HIS A 79 3.33 15.62 2.70
N THR A 80 3.41 14.35 2.31
CA THR A 80 2.38 13.35 2.65
C THR A 80 2.60 12.69 4.01
N ARG A 81 3.80 12.74 4.57
CA ARG A 81 4.16 12.11 5.83
C ARG A 81 3.19 12.38 6.98
N PRO A 82 2.77 13.63 7.29
CA PRO A 82 1.84 13.92 8.37
C PRO A 82 0.40 13.44 8.11
N THR A 83 0.03 13.20 6.85
CA THR A 83 -1.35 12.87 6.45
C THR A 83 -1.61 11.37 6.31
N VAL A 84 -0.57 10.53 6.32
CA VAL A 84 -0.68 9.09 6.12
C VAL A 84 -0.15 8.31 7.32
N LYS A 85 -0.66 7.09 7.52
CA LYS A 85 -0.13 6.18 8.53
C LYS A 85 1.30 5.75 8.18
N LEU A 86 2.11 5.48 9.22
CA LEU A 86 3.51 5.10 9.07
C LEU A 86 3.73 3.95 8.07
N ALA A 87 2.91 2.89 8.12
CA ALA A 87 3.00 1.78 7.17
C ALA A 87 2.77 2.22 5.71
N THR A 88 1.87 3.17 5.48
CA THR A 88 1.64 3.75 4.14
C THR A 88 2.85 4.55 3.68
N HIS A 89 3.43 5.37 4.56
CA HIS A 89 4.65 6.12 4.27
C HIS A 89 5.84 5.19 3.93
N VAL A 90 6.02 4.10 4.68
CA VAL A 90 7.05 3.08 4.38
C VAL A 90 6.83 2.44 3.01
N ASN A 91 5.58 2.14 2.64
CA ASN A 91 5.25 1.63 1.31
C ASN A 91 5.54 2.66 0.22
N HIS A 92 5.20 3.94 0.43
CA HIS A 92 5.54 5.02 -0.50
C HIS A 92 7.05 5.13 -0.71
N ASN A 93 7.85 5.09 0.36
CA ASN A 93 9.32 5.06 0.28
C ASN A 93 9.84 3.86 -0.52
N THR A 94 9.25 2.67 -0.30
CA THR A 94 9.61 1.45 -1.04
C THR A 94 9.30 1.61 -2.54
N HIS A 95 8.16 2.23 -2.87
CA HIS A 95 7.80 2.53 -4.26
C HIS A 95 8.75 3.56 -4.89
N VAL A 96 9.10 4.62 -4.17
CA VAL A 96 10.06 5.64 -4.65
C VAL A 96 11.42 4.99 -4.94
N LYS A 97 11.95 4.18 -4.02
CA LYS A 97 13.18 3.40 -4.27
C LYS A 97 13.05 2.49 -5.50
N LYS A 98 11.86 1.92 -5.73
CA LYS A 98 11.60 1.06 -6.88
C LYS A 98 11.56 1.85 -8.20
N ILE A 99 11.00 3.05 -8.20
CA ILE A 99 10.98 3.95 -9.36
C ILE A 99 12.43 4.27 -9.79
N PHE A 100 13.29 4.66 -8.84
CA PHE A 100 14.68 5.05 -9.13
C PHE A 100 15.63 3.85 -9.34
N LYS A 101 15.14 2.63 -9.27
CA LYS A 101 15.87 1.48 -9.84
C LYS A 101 15.87 1.47 -11.37
N TYR A 102 14.88 2.11 -12.00
CA TYR A 102 14.64 2.08 -13.45
C TYR A 102 14.67 3.44 -14.12
N ILE A 103 14.41 4.51 -13.37
CA ILE A 103 14.45 5.89 -13.85
C ILE A 103 15.66 6.57 -13.21
N PRO A 104 16.53 7.25 -13.98
CA PRO A 104 17.68 7.97 -13.45
C PRO A 104 17.26 9.03 -12.41
N THR A 105 18.08 9.20 -11.36
CA THR A 105 17.79 10.13 -10.26
C THR A 105 17.98 11.59 -10.65
N ASP A 106 18.83 11.85 -11.64
CA ASP A 106 19.21 13.17 -12.15
C ASP A 106 18.30 13.69 -13.26
N ILE A 107 17.30 12.88 -13.69
CA ILE A 107 16.40 13.30 -14.75
C ILE A 107 15.48 14.44 -14.30
N PRO A 108 15.44 15.59 -14.99
CA PRO A 108 14.45 16.63 -14.75
C PRO A 108 13.02 16.09 -14.91
N ILE A 109 12.11 16.45 -14.00
CA ILE A 109 10.73 15.92 -14.04
C ILE A 109 10.02 16.26 -15.36
N ILE A 110 10.33 17.40 -15.97
CA ILE A 110 9.76 17.83 -17.26
C ILE A 110 10.26 17.01 -18.45
N LYS A 111 11.37 16.25 -18.30
CA LYS A 111 11.92 15.35 -19.33
C LYS A 111 11.42 13.90 -19.16
N VAL A 112 10.73 13.60 -18.10
CA VAL A 112 10.16 12.26 -17.89
C VAL A 112 9.00 12.08 -18.86
N THR A 113 9.13 11.12 -19.76
CA THR A 113 8.11 10.83 -20.78
C THR A 113 7.12 9.75 -20.29
N PRO A 114 5.88 9.73 -20.80
CA PRO A 114 4.94 8.64 -20.56
C PRO A 114 5.52 7.26 -20.87
N ILE A 115 6.31 7.15 -21.93
CA ILE A 115 7.00 5.90 -22.34
C ILE A 115 7.91 5.37 -21.24
N MET A 116 8.69 6.21 -20.57
CA MET A 116 9.56 5.80 -19.46
C MET A 116 8.76 5.23 -18.30
N ILE A 117 7.59 5.81 -18.00
CA ILE A 117 6.71 5.33 -16.94
C ILE A 117 6.02 4.02 -17.32
N GLU A 118 5.62 3.88 -18.59
CA GLU A 118 5.07 2.64 -19.11
C GLU A 118 6.10 1.49 -19.09
N GLU A 119 7.36 1.77 -19.51
CA GLU A 119 8.46 0.81 -19.39
C GLU A 119 8.72 0.39 -17.93
N LEU A 120 8.71 1.34 -16.98
CA LEU A 120 8.80 1.02 -15.55
C LEU A 120 7.70 0.05 -15.14
N ALA A 121 6.45 0.34 -15.51
CA ALA A 121 5.30 -0.50 -15.20
C ALA A 121 5.45 -1.91 -15.80
N ASN A 122 5.87 -1.98 -17.07
CA ASN A 122 6.06 -3.23 -17.79
C ASN A 122 7.22 -4.05 -17.22
N LYS A 123 8.36 -3.43 -16.92
CA LYS A 123 9.50 -4.10 -16.26
C LYS A 123 9.11 -4.69 -14.92
N VAL A 124 8.37 -3.93 -14.08
CA VAL A 124 7.95 -4.40 -12.76
C VAL A 124 6.91 -5.52 -12.84
N TYR A 125 5.92 -5.41 -13.72
CA TYR A 125 4.83 -6.38 -13.81
C TYR A 125 5.18 -7.62 -14.61
N TYR A 126 5.73 -7.45 -15.83
CA TYR A 126 5.96 -8.56 -16.74
C TYR A 126 7.34 -9.21 -16.57
N VAL A 127 8.40 -8.43 -16.34
CA VAL A 127 9.77 -8.94 -16.25
C VAL A 127 10.09 -9.40 -14.84
N GLU A 128 9.88 -8.57 -13.81
CA GLU A 128 10.10 -8.97 -12.40
C GLU A 128 8.98 -9.87 -11.86
N ASN A 129 7.93 -10.09 -12.63
CA ASN A 129 6.78 -10.92 -12.28
C ASN A 129 6.13 -10.55 -10.93
N ARG A 130 6.07 -9.23 -10.63
CA ARG A 130 5.39 -8.75 -9.42
C ARG A 130 3.88 -8.89 -9.57
N SER A 131 3.16 -8.97 -8.45
CA SER A 131 1.71 -9.07 -8.48
C SER A 131 1.08 -7.84 -9.15
N TYR A 132 -0.06 -8.03 -9.84
CA TYR A 132 -0.84 -6.94 -10.42
C TYR A 132 -1.17 -5.84 -9.41
N HIS A 133 -1.54 -6.23 -8.17
CA HIS A 133 -1.84 -5.28 -7.10
C HIS A 133 -0.63 -4.42 -6.70
N TYR A 134 0.57 -5.03 -6.61
CA TYR A 134 1.79 -4.29 -6.33
C TYR A 134 2.09 -3.27 -7.43
N SER A 135 2.05 -3.71 -8.69
CA SER A 135 2.32 -2.84 -9.84
C SER A 135 1.30 -1.70 -9.96
N LYS A 136 0.01 -2.00 -9.73
CA LYS A 136 -1.04 -0.97 -9.66
C LYS A 136 -0.80 0.03 -8.52
N SER A 137 -0.38 -0.44 -7.34
CA SER A 137 -0.05 0.43 -6.20
C SER A 137 1.18 1.31 -6.48
N LEU A 138 2.21 0.78 -7.14
CA LEU A 138 3.37 1.54 -7.60
C LEU A 138 2.93 2.66 -8.55
N MET A 139 2.11 2.36 -9.56
CA MET A 139 1.58 3.35 -10.50
C MET A 139 0.71 4.41 -9.82
N THR A 140 -0.04 4.03 -8.78
CA THR A 140 -0.77 5.01 -7.95
C THR A 140 0.19 5.99 -7.27
N THR A 141 1.34 5.50 -6.79
CA THR A 141 2.40 6.37 -6.22
C THR A 141 3.01 7.28 -7.28
N VAL A 142 3.33 6.77 -8.46
CA VAL A 142 3.85 7.58 -9.59
C VAL A 142 2.87 8.72 -9.90
N ARG A 143 1.61 8.42 -10.13
CA ARG A 143 0.58 9.43 -10.41
C ARG A 143 0.45 10.46 -9.28
N ALA A 144 0.55 10.03 -8.02
CA ALA A 144 0.48 10.93 -6.88
C ALA A 144 1.66 11.94 -6.86
N ILE A 145 2.86 11.50 -7.23
CA ILE A 145 4.05 12.37 -7.36
C ILE A 145 3.82 13.38 -8.49
N PHE A 146 3.34 12.96 -9.66
CA PHE A 146 3.07 13.87 -10.79
C PHE A 146 1.91 14.84 -10.51
N ARG A 147 0.86 14.42 -9.82
CA ARG A 147 -0.21 15.32 -9.35
C ARG A 147 0.33 16.36 -8.37
N TYR A 148 1.23 15.97 -7.48
CA TYR A 148 1.91 16.92 -6.60
C TYR A 148 2.73 17.92 -7.39
N ALA A 149 3.52 17.47 -8.37
CA ALA A 149 4.29 18.32 -9.26
C ALA A 149 3.40 19.30 -10.03
N LYS A 150 2.26 18.84 -10.58
CA LYS A 150 1.30 19.70 -11.29
C LYS A 150 0.74 20.79 -10.39
N ARG A 151 0.34 20.44 -9.14
CA ARG A 151 -0.14 21.43 -8.16
C ARG A 151 0.91 22.48 -7.77
N ARG A 152 2.19 22.13 -7.86
CA ARG A 152 3.32 23.04 -7.61
C ARG A 152 3.76 23.84 -8.84
N GLY A 153 3.10 23.65 -9.98
CA GLY A 153 3.45 24.31 -11.23
C GLY A 153 4.73 23.79 -11.92
N LEU A 154 5.29 22.66 -11.42
CA LEU A 154 6.54 22.06 -11.93
C LEU A 154 6.32 21.33 -13.26
N VAL A 155 5.12 20.88 -13.55
CA VAL A 155 4.70 20.28 -14.81
C VAL A 155 3.34 20.83 -15.21
N LYS A 156 3.11 21.02 -16.51
CA LYS A 156 1.86 21.62 -17.03
C LYS A 156 0.75 20.61 -17.19
N ASP A 157 1.06 19.46 -17.77
CA ASP A 157 0.11 18.40 -18.02
C ASP A 157 0.67 17.03 -17.60
N ILE A 158 -0.21 16.17 -17.14
CA ILE A 158 0.09 14.81 -16.67
C ILE A 158 -0.90 13.79 -17.21
N GLN A 159 -1.81 14.18 -18.13
CA GLN A 159 -2.89 13.33 -18.60
C GLN A 159 -2.37 12.01 -19.18
N ASP A 160 -1.33 12.10 -20.02
CA ASP A 160 -0.71 10.92 -20.63
C ASP A 160 -0.14 9.93 -19.58
N ILE A 161 0.34 10.44 -18.43
CA ILE A 161 0.82 9.58 -17.33
C ILE A 161 -0.35 9.00 -16.55
N GLU A 162 -1.44 9.73 -16.42
CA GLU A 162 -2.66 9.23 -15.74
C GLU A 162 -3.32 8.11 -16.53
N ASP A 163 -3.28 8.18 -17.86
CA ASP A 163 -3.93 7.24 -18.75
C ASP A 163 -3.15 5.92 -18.93
N ILE A 164 -1.89 5.84 -18.49
CA ILE A 164 -1.10 4.59 -18.55
C ILE A 164 -1.82 3.49 -17.73
N LYS A 165 -2.19 2.40 -18.39
CA LYS A 165 -2.85 1.25 -17.79
C LYS A 165 -1.97 0.01 -17.88
N ILE A 166 -1.84 -0.70 -16.77
CA ILE A 166 -1.21 -2.02 -16.78
C ILE A 166 -2.26 -3.03 -17.25
N ILE A 167 -2.03 -3.67 -18.38
CA ILE A 167 -2.88 -4.74 -18.90
C ILE A 167 -2.63 -5.99 -18.05
N LYS A 168 -3.68 -6.54 -17.45
CA LYS A 168 -3.55 -7.74 -16.63
C LYS A 168 -3.26 -8.96 -17.49
N LYS A 169 -2.30 -9.81 -17.05
CA LYS A 169 -2.04 -11.10 -17.69
C LYS A 169 -3.33 -11.95 -17.72
N PRO A 170 -3.55 -12.75 -18.75
CA PRO A 170 -4.65 -13.72 -18.77
C PRO A 170 -4.61 -14.61 -17.54
N PHE A 171 -5.77 -15.09 -17.09
CA PHE A 171 -5.85 -16.04 -15.99
C PHE A 171 -5.15 -17.35 -16.34
N SER A 172 -4.27 -17.81 -15.46
CA SER A 172 -3.65 -19.13 -15.54
C SER A 172 -4.41 -20.14 -14.67
N ARG A 173 -4.19 -21.45 -14.91
CA ARG A 173 -4.70 -22.52 -14.03
C ARG A 173 -4.20 -22.35 -12.60
N ASP A 174 -2.96 -21.87 -12.43
CA ASP A 174 -2.38 -21.58 -11.11
C ASP A 174 -3.12 -20.45 -10.35
N ASP A 175 -3.72 -19.48 -11.06
CA ASP A 175 -4.50 -18.42 -10.42
C ASP A 175 -5.81 -18.95 -9.85
N VAL A 176 -6.38 -20.00 -10.47
CA VAL A 176 -7.57 -20.69 -9.96
C VAL A 176 -7.20 -21.48 -8.70
N ALA A 177 -6.11 -22.26 -8.76
CA ALA A 177 -5.61 -23.01 -7.59
C ALA A 177 -5.27 -22.09 -6.41
N LYS A 178 -4.62 -20.92 -6.66
CA LYS A 178 -4.34 -19.91 -5.63
C LYS A 178 -5.60 -19.32 -5.01
N LYS A 179 -6.72 -19.28 -5.71
CA LYS A 179 -8.00 -18.84 -5.14
C LYS A 179 -8.61 -19.88 -4.22
N GLN A 180 -8.49 -21.15 -4.55
CA GLN A 180 -8.98 -22.28 -3.73
C GLN A 180 -8.16 -22.46 -2.45
N ASN A 181 -6.86 -22.17 -2.50
CA ASN A 181 -5.92 -22.34 -1.39
C ASN A 181 -5.91 -21.17 -0.37
N LYS A 182 -6.97 -20.37 -0.28
CA LYS A 182 -7.01 -19.19 0.59
C LYS A 182 -7.38 -19.47 2.04
N PHE A 183 -7.96 -20.62 2.35
CA PHE A 183 -8.35 -21.03 3.69
C PHE A 183 -8.03 -22.51 3.91
N LEU A 184 -8.08 -22.95 5.14
CA LEU A 184 -7.88 -24.33 5.55
C LEU A 184 -9.23 -24.98 5.82
N ASP A 185 -9.40 -26.22 5.44
CA ASP A 185 -10.51 -27.03 5.93
C ASP A 185 -10.26 -27.50 7.38
N ASN A 186 -11.21 -28.20 7.96
CA ASN A 186 -11.14 -28.63 9.36
C ASN A 186 -10.00 -29.63 9.62
N MET A 187 -9.67 -30.50 8.67
CA MET A 187 -8.59 -31.49 8.79
C MET A 187 -7.23 -30.81 8.65
N GLU A 188 -7.09 -29.93 7.66
CA GLU A 188 -5.90 -29.13 7.43
C GLU A 188 -5.59 -28.22 8.62
N LEU A 189 -6.62 -27.56 9.19
CA LEU A 189 -6.45 -26.71 10.38
C LEU A 189 -5.92 -27.53 11.56
N LYS A 190 -6.49 -28.70 11.81
CA LYS A 190 -6.04 -29.61 12.90
C LYS A 190 -4.58 -30.02 12.69
N GLU A 191 -4.20 -30.38 11.47
CA GLU A 191 -2.83 -30.81 11.15
C GLU A 191 -1.84 -29.65 11.29
N VAL A 192 -2.19 -28.42 10.82
CA VAL A 192 -1.38 -27.23 11.04
C VAL A 192 -1.17 -26.96 12.54
N LEU A 193 -2.23 -27.04 13.34
CA LEU A 193 -2.14 -26.83 14.79
C LEU A 193 -1.29 -27.91 15.48
N ARG A 194 -1.34 -29.18 15.03
CA ARG A 194 -0.49 -30.26 15.51
C ARG A 194 0.97 -29.95 15.21
N GLN A 195 1.34 -29.67 13.95
CA GLN A 195 2.71 -29.34 13.57
C GLN A 195 3.24 -28.10 14.33
N LEU A 196 2.40 -27.07 14.47
CA LEU A 196 2.76 -25.88 15.24
C LEU A 196 2.95 -26.16 16.73
N ASN A 197 2.20 -27.09 17.30
CA ASN A 197 2.35 -27.45 18.70
C ASN A 197 3.71 -28.11 18.97
N ASP A 198 4.21 -28.92 18.01
CA ASP A 198 5.53 -29.54 18.10
C ASP A 198 6.67 -28.50 17.96
N ILE A 199 6.46 -27.43 17.14
CA ILE A 199 7.46 -26.39 16.91
C ILE A 199 7.41 -25.30 18.00
N SER A 200 6.22 -24.83 18.34
CA SER A 200 5.97 -23.74 19.31
C SER A 200 4.53 -23.78 19.80
N PRO A 201 4.26 -24.40 20.95
CA PRO A 201 2.90 -24.52 21.51
C PRO A 201 2.20 -23.16 21.66
N ARG A 202 2.94 -22.09 21.98
CA ARG A 202 2.34 -20.74 22.12
C ARG A 202 1.93 -20.14 20.80
N ILE A 203 2.66 -20.37 19.73
CA ILE A 203 2.26 -19.93 18.37
C ILE A 203 1.08 -20.76 17.88
N SER A 204 1.03 -22.06 18.21
CA SER A 204 -0.15 -22.88 17.95
C SER A 204 -1.40 -22.31 18.60
N LEU A 205 -1.37 -21.97 19.90
CA LEU A 205 -2.47 -21.32 20.60
C LEU A 205 -2.84 -19.96 20.00
N LEU A 206 -1.85 -19.17 19.59
CA LEU A 206 -2.06 -17.86 18.96
C LEU A 206 -2.83 -18.00 17.64
N VAL A 207 -2.42 -18.90 16.75
CA VAL A 207 -3.10 -19.09 15.46
C VAL A 207 -4.44 -19.78 15.60
N GLU A 208 -4.60 -20.70 16.58
CA GLU A 208 -5.88 -21.28 16.95
C GLU A 208 -6.85 -20.18 17.38
N PHE A 209 -6.39 -19.23 18.20
CA PHE A 209 -7.21 -18.10 18.62
C PHE A 209 -7.64 -17.22 17.46
N ILE A 210 -6.77 -17.01 16.44
CA ILE A 210 -7.16 -16.30 15.21
C ILE A 210 -8.26 -17.07 14.47
N SER A 211 -8.13 -18.39 14.34
CA SER A 211 -9.14 -19.21 13.65
C SER A 211 -10.49 -19.24 14.37
N LEU A 212 -10.52 -19.02 15.69
CA LEU A 212 -11.73 -18.95 16.49
C LEU A 212 -12.38 -17.56 16.54
N THR A 213 -11.61 -16.50 16.31
CA THR A 213 -12.07 -15.11 16.49
C THR A 213 -12.07 -14.28 15.21
N GLY A 214 -11.30 -14.68 14.20
CA GLY A 214 -11.14 -13.95 12.94
C GLY A 214 -10.35 -12.65 13.05
N LEU A 215 -9.59 -12.41 14.12
CA LEU A 215 -8.80 -11.21 14.32
C LEU A 215 -7.68 -11.08 13.27
N ARG A 216 -7.35 -9.84 12.92
CA ARG A 216 -6.09 -9.58 12.21
C ARG A 216 -4.92 -9.77 13.16
N ILE A 217 -3.77 -10.25 12.66
CA ILE A 217 -2.60 -10.48 13.51
C ILE A 217 -2.20 -9.22 14.31
N GLY A 218 -2.24 -8.04 13.69
CA GLY A 218 -1.92 -6.79 14.38
C GLY A 218 -2.93 -6.43 15.48
N GLU A 219 -4.21 -6.76 15.32
CA GLU A 219 -5.25 -6.61 16.35
C GLU A 219 -5.01 -7.57 17.52
N LEU A 220 -4.73 -8.84 17.20
CA LEU A 220 -4.44 -9.86 18.20
C LEU A 220 -3.23 -9.49 19.07
N LEU A 221 -2.13 -9.11 18.44
CA LEU A 221 -0.89 -8.77 19.16
C LEU A 221 -1.00 -7.46 19.94
N ALA A 222 -1.96 -6.59 19.60
CA ALA A 222 -2.27 -5.37 20.34
C ALA A 222 -3.22 -5.60 21.54
N LEU A 223 -3.78 -6.82 21.68
CA LEU A 223 -4.77 -7.13 22.71
C LEU A 223 -4.12 -7.13 24.10
N ARG A 224 -4.73 -6.37 25.04
CA ARG A 224 -4.30 -6.24 26.42
C ARG A 224 -5.28 -6.91 27.36
N HIS A 225 -4.84 -7.21 28.58
CA HIS A 225 -5.71 -7.77 29.62
C HIS A 225 -6.93 -6.89 29.93
N CYS A 226 -6.79 -5.55 29.87
CA CYS A 226 -7.89 -4.61 30.06
C CYS A 226 -8.92 -4.61 28.92
N ASP A 227 -8.59 -5.16 27.76
CA ASP A 227 -9.51 -5.29 26.62
C ASP A 227 -10.40 -6.56 26.73
N TYR A 228 -10.18 -7.43 27.73
CA TYR A 228 -10.93 -8.67 27.94
C TYR A 228 -11.90 -8.55 29.12
N ASP A 229 -13.20 -8.57 28.83
CA ASP A 229 -14.26 -8.71 29.82
C ASP A 229 -14.52 -10.19 30.07
N LYS A 230 -14.02 -10.71 31.22
CA LYS A 230 -14.17 -12.12 31.59
C LYS A 230 -15.65 -12.47 31.88
N GLY A 231 -16.42 -11.56 32.49
CA GLY A 231 -17.82 -11.81 32.86
C GLY A 231 -18.72 -11.99 31.63
N LYS A 232 -18.45 -11.23 30.57
CA LYS A 232 -19.20 -11.31 29.31
C LYS A 232 -18.56 -12.25 28.29
N ALA A 233 -17.37 -12.81 28.56
CA ALA A 233 -16.53 -13.55 27.61
C ALA A 233 -16.35 -12.79 26.30
N THR A 234 -15.98 -11.50 26.37
CA THR A 234 -15.90 -10.59 25.23
C THR A 234 -14.56 -9.85 25.21
N ILE A 235 -13.97 -9.68 24.03
CA ILE A 235 -12.79 -8.85 23.83
C ILE A 235 -13.15 -7.61 23.03
N ASN A 236 -12.65 -6.45 23.45
CA ASN A 236 -12.78 -5.19 22.74
C ASN A 236 -11.57 -4.97 21.82
N ILE A 237 -11.81 -4.87 20.53
CA ILE A 237 -10.77 -4.61 19.53
C ILE A 237 -10.70 -3.11 19.26
N ASN A 238 -9.71 -2.44 19.85
CA ASN A 238 -9.55 -0.98 19.83
C ASN A 238 -8.12 -0.54 19.46
N GLY A 239 -7.24 -1.48 19.07
CA GLY A 239 -5.84 -1.21 18.72
C GLY A 239 -5.27 -2.16 17.69
N THR A 240 -4.13 -1.76 17.13
CA THR A 240 -3.29 -2.60 16.26
C THR A 240 -1.82 -2.29 16.53
N LEU A 241 -0.93 -3.30 16.45
CA LEU A 241 0.50 -3.06 16.56
C LEU A 241 1.08 -2.52 15.24
N GLN A 242 1.96 -1.54 15.38
CA GLN A 242 2.71 -0.94 14.27
C GLN A 242 4.17 -1.40 14.35
N TYR A 243 4.63 -2.15 13.33
CA TYR A 243 5.96 -2.79 13.29
C TYR A 243 7.05 -1.95 12.60
N HIS A 244 6.72 -0.77 12.08
CA HIS A 244 7.63 0.06 11.30
C HIS A 244 8.12 1.29 12.08
N CYS A 245 8.27 1.18 13.40
CA CYS A 245 8.88 2.25 14.20
C CYS A 245 10.40 2.19 14.03
N ASN A 246 11.03 3.31 13.70
CA ASN A 246 12.47 3.43 13.44
C ASN A 246 13.36 3.10 14.66
N ASN A 247 12.79 3.00 15.85
CA ASN A 247 13.47 2.57 17.06
C ASN A 247 12.91 1.20 17.48
N SER A 248 13.74 0.19 17.40
CA SER A 248 13.44 -1.21 17.71
C SER A 248 12.98 -1.49 19.15
N SER A 249 13.00 -0.51 20.04
CA SER A 249 12.61 -0.63 21.45
C SER A 249 11.15 -0.21 21.74
N GLU A 250 10.48 0.56 20.86
CA GLU A 250 9.11 1.00 21.07
C GLU A 250 8.13 0.32 20.12
N ILE A 251 7.49 -0.75 20.62
CA ILE A 251 6.33 -1.32 19.95
C ILE A 251 5.15 -0.36 20.17
N LYS A 252 4.79 0.41 19.12
CA LYS A 252 3.68 1.36 19.22
C LYS A 252 2.35 0.69 18.90
N ARG A 253 1.47 0.69 19.91
CA ARG A 253 0.06 0.40 19.72
C ARG A 253 -0.60 1.61 19.07
N GLY A 254 -1.05 1.45 17.82
CA GLY A 254 -1.76 2.49 17.09
C GLY A 254 -3.26 2.25 17.05
N THR A 255 -4.02 3.23 16.56
CA THR A 255 -5.45 3.08 16.28
C THR A 255 -5.67 2.06 15.15
N PRO A 256 -6.81 1.35 15.15
CA PRO A 256 -7.19 0.46 14.08
C PRO A 256 -7.19 1.15 12.70
N LYS A 257 -7.17 0.37 11.63
CA LYS A 257 -7.06 0.89 10.26
C LYS A 257 -8.21 1.84 9.90
N ASN A 258 -9.41 1.54 10.38
CA ASN A 258 -10.64 2.33 10.20
C ASN A 258 -11.55 2.17 11.42
N ILE A 259 -12.58 3.01 11.50
CA ILE A 259 -13.53 3.03 12.61
C ILE A 259 -14.31 1.72 12.75
N TYR A 260 -14.58 1.02 11.65
CA TYR A 260 -15.27 -0.28 11.61
C TYR A 260 -14.44 -1.43 12.19
N SER A 261 -13.14 -1.21 12.38
CA SER A 261 -12.27 -2.18 13.04
C SER A 261 -12.43 -2.18 14.55
N VAL A 262 -12.97 -1.09 15.14
CA VAL A 262 -13.33 -1.05 16.57
C VAL A 262 -14.63 -1.83 16.76
N ARG A 263 -14.55 -2.90 17.55
CA ARG A 263 -15.69 -3.80 17.75
C ARG A 263 -15.47 -4.71 18.95
N ASP A 264 -16.55 -5.24 19.48
CA ASP A 264 -16.54 -6.31 20.48
C ASP A 264 -16.67 -7.67 19.78
N VAL A 265 -15.87 -8.63 20.22
CA VAL A 265 -15.91 -10.00 19.71
C VAL A 265 -16.20 -10.96 20.86
N LYS A 266 -17.38 -11.58 20.85
CA LYS A 266 -17.78 -12.60 21.80
C LYS A 266 -16.99 -13.88 21.56
N LEU A 267 -16.48 -14.48 22.63
CA LEU A 267 -15.59 -15.64 22.60
C LEU A 267 -16.35 -16.94 22.86
N CYS A 268 -15.98 -17.99 22.14
CA CYS A 268 -16.39 -19.34 22.48
C CYS A 268 -15.54 -19.88 23.64
N ASN A 269 -16.02 -20.94 24.31
CA ASN A 269 -15.36 -21.54 25.47
C ASN A 269 -13.89 -21.94 25.20
N ARG A 270 -13.57 -22.39 23.99
CA ARG A 270 -12.19 -22.73 23.63
C ARG A 270 -11.29 -21.50 23.57
N ALA A 271 -11.77 -20.40 23.01
CA ALA A 271 -11.02 -19.15 22.95
C ALA A 271 -10.78 -18.57 24.37
N VAL A 272 -11.77 -18.65 25.25
CA VAL A 272 -11.63 -18.29 26.69
C VAL A 272 -10.52 -19.08 27.34
N ARG A 273 -10.53 -20.42 27.18
CA ARG A 273 -9.48 -21.30 27.75
C ARG A 273 -8.08 -20.98 27.22
N ILE A 274 -7.96 -20.58 25.96
CA ILE A 274 -6.68 -20.15 25.38
C ILE A 274 -6.19 -18.86 26.08
N LEU A 275 -7.05 -17.87 26.26
CA LEU A 275 -6.69 -16.61 26.95
C LEU A 275 -6.26 -16.87 28.40
N GLU A 276 -7.01 -17.69 29.13
CA GLU A 276 -6.70 -18.05 30.54
C GLU A 276 -5.34 -18.76 30.61
N ARG A 277 -5.10 -19.76 29.75
CA ARG A 277 -3.82 -20.47 29.68
C ARG A 277 -2.65 -19.53 29.43
N ILE A 278 -2.76 -18.67 28.41
CA ILE A 278 -1.70 -17.73 28.06
C ILE A 278 -1.47 -16.74 29.20
N THR A 279 -2.52 -16.26 29.84
CA THR A 279 -2.43 -15.34 31.00
C THR A 279 -1.68 -16.00 32.16
N ILE A 280 -2.01 -17.23 32.52
CA ILE A 280 -1.32 -18.00 33.56
C ILE A 280 0.17 -18.20 33.19
N GLU A 281 0.45 -18.58 31.94
CA GLU A 281 1.83 -18.75 31.48
C GLU A 281 2.61 -17.42 31.51
N ASN A 282 2.01 -16.28 31.15
CA ASN A 282 2.63 -14.96 31.25
C ASN A 282 2.97 -14.62 32.70
N LYS A 283 2.02 -14.84 33.62
CA LYS A 283 2.22 -14.61 35.06
C LYS A 283 3.35 -15.47 35.62
N ARG A 284 3.42 -16.75 35.23
CA ARG A 284 4.56 -17.61 35.63
C ARG A 284 5.88 -17.05 35.08
N ARG A 285 5.93 -16.63 33.80
CA ARG A 285 7.14 -16.06 33.20
C ARG A 285 7.59 -14.76 33.87
N SER A 286 6.67 -13.89 34.24
CA SER A 286 7.01 -12.65 34.96
C SER A 286 7.68 -12.91 36.32
N LEU A 287 7.37 -14.02 36.95
CA LEU A 287 7.98 -14.43 38.23
C LEU A 287 9.39 -15.05 38.04
N TRP A 288 9.64 -15.75 36.93
CA TRP A 288 10.87 -16.52 36.72
C TRP A 288 11.93 -15.83 35.87
N PHE A 289 11.57 -14.79 35.08
CA PHE A 289 12.51 -14.13 34.20
C PHE A 289 12.87 -12.73 34.69
N ASN A 290 14.12 -12.56 35.16
CA ASN A 290 14.69 -11.22 35.39
C ASN A 290 14.66 -10.44 34.07
N GLY A 291 14.11 -9.21 34.08
CA GLY A 291 13.95 -8.39 32.87
C GLY A 291 12.70 -8.74 32.04
N TYR A 292 11.67 -9.33 32.65
CA TYR A 292 10.35 -9.43 32.03
C TYR A 292 9.69 -8.03 32.01
N HIS A 293 9.26 -7.59 30.83
CA HIS A 293 8.61 -6.30 30.61
C HIS A 293 7.08 -6.48 30.58
N GLU A 294 6.44 -6.23 31.72
CA GLU A 294 4.98 -6.27 31.81
C GLU A 294 4.39 -5.00 31.19
N GLN A 295 3.74 -5.13 30.04
CA GLN A 295 3.06 -4.05 29.31
C GLN A 295 1.55 -4.30 29.18
N GLY A 296 1.03 -5.29 29.86
CA GLY A 296 -0.37 -5.68 29.85
C GLY A 296 -0.83 -6.41 28.57
N TYR A 297 0.06 -6.76 27.64
CA TYR A 297 -0.30 -7.54 26.47
C TYR A 297 -0.54 -9.02 26.77
N ILE A 298 -1.53 -9.63 26.11
CA ILE A 298 -1.88 -11.04 26.31
C ILE A 298 -0.93 -11.95 25.51
N PHE A 299 -0.74 -11.69 24.22
CA PHE A 299 0.06 -12.53 23.32
C PHE A 299 1.51 -12.03 23.26
N THR A 300 2.35 -12.51 24.19
CA THR A 300 3.72 -12.03 24.38
C THR A 300 4.77 -13.09 24.09
N ALA A 301 5.95 -12.64 23.67
CA ALA A 301 7.17 -13.42 23.60
C ALA A 301 7.73 -13.69 25.02
N LYS A 302 8.91 -14.35 25.10
CA LYS A 302 9.51 -14.79 26.36
C LYS A 302 9.72 -13.67 27.39
N ARG A 303 10.06 -12.46 26.94
CA ARG A 303 10.36 -11.30 27.78
C ARG A 303 9.18 -10.36 28.04
N GLY A 304 7.94 -10.75 27.72
CA GLY A 304 6.75 -9.92 27.94
C GLY A 304 6.38 -8.95 26.83
N ASN A 305 7.28 -8.67 25.88
CA ASN A 305 6.97 -7.89 24.69
C ASN A 305 6.03 -8.67 23.75
N PRO A 306 5.13 -8.01 23.01
CA PRO A 306 4.35 -8.66 21.95
C PRO A 306 5.27 -9.37 20.94
N TYR A 307 4.76 -10.44 20.33
CA TYR A 307 5.51 -11.12 19.28
C TYR A 307 5.77 -10.21 18.08
N ASP A 308 6.97 -10.35 17.49
CA ASP A 308 7.24 -9.81 16.15
C ASP A 308 6.49 -10.63 15.09
N MET A 309 5.81 -9.95 14.18
CA MET A 309 5.07 -10.58 13.08
C MET A 309 5.99 -11.37 12.15
N GLN A 310 7.23 -10.90 11.94
CA GLN A 310 8.22 -11.62 11.10
C GLN A 310 8.62 -12.94 11.76
N TYR A 311 8.78 -12.95 13.09
CA TYR A 311 9.06 -14.18 13.84
C TYR A 311 7.91 -15.19 13.68
N ILE A 312 6.66 -14.75 13.84
CA ILE A 312 5.49 -15.62 13.63
C ILE A 312 5.49 -16.19 12.22
N ASN A 313 5.67 -15.34 11.21
CA ASN A 313 5.73 -15.79 9.80
C ASN A 313 6.90 -16.75 9.55
N LYS A 314 8.04 -16.59 10.23
CA LYS A 314 9.17 -17.55 10.15
C LYS A 314 8.80 -18.92 10.70
N ILE A 315 8.05 -18.97 11.79
CA ILE A 315 7.54 -20.24 12.36
C ILE A 315 6.51 -20.86 11.41
N LEU A 316 5.56 -20.07 10.90
CA LEU A 316 4.52 -20.56 9.98
C LEU A 316 5.10 -21.18 8.68
N LYS A 317 6.21 -20.65 8.17
CA LYS A 317 6.92 -21.21 6.99
C LYS A 317 7.49 -22.61 7.21
N ARG A 318 7.59 -23.09 8.46
CA ARG A 318 8.07 -24.43 8.80
C ARG A 318 6.96 -25.48 8.76
N VAL A 319 5.70 -25.03 8.63
CA VAL A 319 4.52 -25.88 8.51
C VAL A 319 4.21 -26.09 7.04
N SER A 320 3.90 -27.33 6.65
CA SER A 320 3.55 -27.68 5.29
C SER A 320 2.21 -28.41 5.24
N ILE A 321 1.30 -27.93 4.39
CA ILE A 321 0.00 -28.54 4.11
C ILE A 321 -0.23 -28.48 2.60
N GLY A 322 0.05 -29.56 1.89
CA GLY A 322 0.00 -29.59 0.44
C GLY A 322 0.76 -28.39 -0.15
N ASP A 323 0.17 -27.72 -1.14
CA ASP A 323 0.75 -26.53 -1.78
C ASP A 323 0.29 -25.21 -1.14
N LYS A 324 -0.36 -25.25 0.04
CA LYS A 324 -0.89 -24.06 0.70
C LYS A 324 0.21 -23.24 1.38
N HIS A 325 0.24 -21.95 1.07
CA HIS A 325 1.16 -21.01 1.72
C HIS A 325 0.58 -20.54 3.05
N ILE A 326 1.10 -21.06 4.16
CA ILE A 326 0.60 -20.76 5.51
C ILE A 326 1.07 -19.37 5.95
N THR A 327 0.13 -18.46 6.15
CA THR A 327 0.33 -17.11 6.67
C THR A 327 -0.69 -16.81 7.77
N THR A 328 -0.47 -15.77 8.55
CA THR A 328 -1.44 -15.37 9.59
C THR A 328 -2.83 -15.04 9.04
N HIS A 329 -2.93 -14.58 7.79
CA HIS A 329 -4.22 -14.26 7.15
C HIS A 329 -5.04 -15.50 6.80
N ILE A 330 -4.40 -16.66 6.53
CA ILE A 330 -5.13 -17.88 6.19
C ILE A 330 -6.06 -18.31 7.33
N PHE A 331 -5.63 -18.16 8.59
CA PHE A 331 -6.45 -18.52 9.76
C PHE A 331 -7.69 -17.64 9.92
N ARG A 332 -7.58 -16.36 9.56
CA ARG A 332 -8.73 -15.46 9.50
C ARG A 332 -9.68 -15.82 8.34
N HIS A 333 -9.15 -16.22 7.19
CA HIS A 333 -9.96 -16.71 6.09
C HIS A 333 -10.64 -18.04 6.44
N THR A 334 -9.94 -18.92 7.16
CA THR A 334 -10.50 -20.15 7.74
C THR A 334 -11.66 -19.84 8.71
N HIS A 335 -11.53 -18.83 9.57
CA HIS A 335 -12.65 -18.39 10.42
C HIS A 335 -13.88 -17.99 9.60
N ILE A 336 -13.69 -17.23 8.51
CA ILE A 336 -14.78 -16.82 7.61
C ILE A 336 -15.41 -18.06 6.95
N SER A 337 -14.58 -19.01 6.48
CA SER A 337 -15.05 -20.27 5.89
C SER A 337 -15.89 -21.08 6.88
N ILE A 338 -15.39 -21.31 8.10
CA ILE A 338 -16.12 -22.03 9.14
C ILE A 338 -17.48 -21.37 9.45
N LEU A 339 -17.52 -20.04 9.57
CA LEU A 339 -18.79 -19.35 9.82
C LEU A 339 -19.75 -19.43 8.62
N SER A 340 -19.22 -19.45 7.40
CA SER A 340 -20.02 -19.63 6.18
C SER A 340 -20.60 -21.04 6.11
N GLU A 341 -19.81 -22.07 6.44
CA GLU A 341 -20.26 -23.47 6.54
C GLU A 341 -21.35 -23.67 7.60
N LEU A 342 -21.27 -22.91 8.71
CA LEU A 342 -22.28 -22.89 9.76
C LEU A 342 -23.54 -22.09 9.38
N GLY A 343 -23.62 -21.54 8.17
CA GLY A 343 -24.79 -20.78 7.70
C GLY A 343 -24.92 -19.39 8.30
N VAL A 344 -23.86 -18.84 8.91
CA VAL A 344 -23.92 -17.49 9.49
C VAL A 344 -24.06 -16.45 8.37
N PRO A 345 -25.03 -15.51 8.47
CA PRO A 345 -25.23 -14.49 7.44
C PRO A 345 -23.97 -13.66 7.15
N LEU A 346 -23.71 -13.36 5.89
CA LEU A 346 -22.53 -12.60 5.43
C LEU A 346 -22.31 -11.31 6.22
N LYS A 347 -23.39 -10.55 6.48
CA LYS A 347 -23.30 -9.28 7.23
C LYS A 347 -22.80 -9.48 8.68
N ALA A 348 -23.24 -10.55 9.32
CA ALA A 348 -22.79 -10.90 10.70
C ALA A 348 -21.31 -11.31 10.69
N ILE A 349 -20.86 -12.08 9.69
CA ILE A 349 -19.45 -12.44 9.50
C ILE A 349 -18.62 -11.16 9.30
N MET A 350 -19.05 -10.25 8.41
CA MET A 350 -18.35 -8.98 8.15
C MET A 350 -18.20 -8.13 9.41
N GLN A 351 -19.27 -7.98 10.19
CA GLN A 351 -19.24 -7.26 11.46
C GLN A 351 -18.26 -7.89 12.45
N ARG A 352 -18.30 -9.21 12.61
CA ARG A 352 -17.42 -9.95 13.52
C ARG A 352 -15.94 -9.78 13.15
N VAL A 353 -15.60 -9.90 11.86
CA VAL A 353 -14.21 -9.75 11.42
C VAL A 353 -13.79 -8.29 11.20
N GLY A 354 -14.71 -7.32 11.17
CA GLY A 354 -14.43 -5.90 10.92
C GLY A 354 -13.99 -5.63 9.48
N HIS A 355 -14.72 -6.17 8.49
CA HIS A 355 -14.58 -5.85 7.08
C HIS A 355 -15.55 -4.75 6.67
N ASN A 356 -15.00 -3.68 6.12
CA ASN A 356 -15.81 -2.61 5.53
C ASN A 356 -16.18 -2.93 4.07
N ASP A 357 -15.24 -3.54 3.32
CA ASP A 357 -15.44 -3.97 1.95
C ASP A 357 -15.91 -5.45 1.92
N PRO A 358 -17.08 -5.75 1.34
CA PRO A 358 -17.59 -7.11 1.27
C PRO A 358 -16.77 -8.02 0.35
N ALA A 359 -16.02 -7.48 -0.60
CA ALA A 359 -15.40 -8.26 -1.68
C ALA A 359 -14.54 -9.45 -1.17
N THR A 360 -13.74 -9.25 -0.11
CA THR A 360 -12.91 -10.32 0.45
C THR A 360 -13.76 -11.38 1.16
N THR A 361 -14.73 -10.97 1.99
CA THR A 361 -15.59 -11.91 2.72
C THR A 361 -16.51 -12.63 1.74
N LEU A 362 -17.09 -11.90 0.77
CA LEU A 362 -17.97 -12.45 -0.24
C LEU A 362 -17.25 -13.51 -1.10
N SER A 363 -15.98 -13.29 -1.47
CA SER A 363 -15.24 -14.27 -2.28
C SER A 363 -15.04 -15.61 -1.58
N ILE A 364 -14.87 -15.62 -0.25
CA ILE A 364 -14.75 -16.84 0.55
C ILE A 364 -16.15 -17.45 0.76
N TYR A 365 -17.12 -16.63 1.14
CA TYR A 365 -18.51 -17.04 1.36
C TYR A 365 -19.11 -17.73 0.13
N THR A 366 -18.96 -17.13 -1.06
CA THR A 366 -19.48 -17.70 -2.31
C THR A 366 -18.82 -19.04 -2.64
N HIS A 367 -17.49 -19.16 -2.42
CA HIS A 367 -16.78 -20.41 -2.67
C HIS A 367 -17.28 -21.54 -1.78
N VAL A 368 -17.49 -21.26 -0.50
CA VAL A 368 -18.00 -22.24 0.48
C VAL A 368 -19.44 -22.62 0.16
N THR A 369 -20.31 -21.65 -0.13
CA THR A 369 -21.72 -21.92 -0.44
C THR A 369 -21.90 -22.66 -1.76
N GLN A 370 -21.00 -22.51 -2.73
CA GLN A 370 -20.99 -23.34 -3.94
C GLN A 370 -20.70 -24.81 -3.63
N ALA A 371 -19.75 -25.10 -2.75
CA ALA A 371 -19.48 -26.47 -2.32
C ALA A 371 -20.68 -27.09 -1.53
N MET A 372 -21.45 -26.24 -0.82
CA MET A 372 -22.66 -26.67 -0.11
C MET A 372 -23.87 -26.94 -1.02
N ASN A 373 -23.85 -26.47 -2.28
CA ASN A 373 -24.97 -26.68 -3.20
C ASN A 373 -25.25 -28.17 -3.51
N GLU A 374 -24.20 -29.00 -3.52
CA GLU A 374 -24.37 -30.48 -3.65
C GLU A 374 -25.15 -31.03 -2.43
N ASP A 375 -24.86 -30.54 -1.23
CA ASP A 375 -25.58 -30.91 -0.01
C ASP A 375 -27.03 -30.41 0.01
N VAL A 376 -27.29 -29.25 -0.61
CA VAL A 376 -28.65 -28.72 -0.82
C VAL A 376 -29.46 -29.64 -1.73
N ILE A 377 -28.90 -30.13 -2.83
CA ILE A 377 -29.57 -31.07 -3.72
C ILE A 377 -29.87 -32.37 -2.98
N ASN A 378 -28.92 -32.91 -2.23
CA ASN A 378 -29.11 -34.11 -1.41
C ASN A 378 -30.23 -33.92 -0.37
N LYS A 379 -30.28 -32.77 0.30
CA LYS A 379 -31.36 -32.41 1.25
C LYS A 379 -32.73 -32.24 0.58
N LEU A 380 -32.75 -31.64 -0.61
CA LEU A 380 -33.99 -31.52 -1.39
C LEU A 380 -34.50 -32.89 -1.89
N ASN A 381 -33.61 -33.76 -2.33
CA ASN A 381 -33.95 -35.12 -2.73
C ASN A 381 -34.46 -35.92 -1.53
N ALA A 382 -33.82 -35.80 -0.34
CA ALA A 382 -34.28 -36.46 0.88
C ALA A 382 -35.63 -35.95 1.42
N ARG A 383 -36.03 -34.72 1.05
CA ARG A 383 -37.35 -34.15 1.43
C ARG A 383 -38.46 -34.59 0.50
N ASN A 384 -38.14 -34.91 -0.75
CA ASN A 384 -39.11 -35.20 -1.81
C ASN A 384 -39.18 -36.71 -2.18
N GLY A 385 -38.38 -37.56 -1.51
CA GLY A 385 -38.44 -39.02 -1.54
C GLY A 385 -38.93 -39.56 -0.22
#